data_4cd80d91e70801c6ed34ea98c98dd351
#
_entry.id   4cd80d91e70801c6ed34ea98c98dd351
#
_cell.length_a   1.000
_cell.length_b   1.000
_cell.length_c   1.000
_cell.angle_alpha   90.00
_cell.angle_beta   90.00
_cell.angle_gamma   90.00
#
_symmetry.space_group_name_H-M   'P 1'
#
loop_
_entity.id
_entity.type
_entity.pdbx_description
1 polymer ?
#
loop_
_entity_poly.entity_id
_entity_poly.type
_entity_poly.pdbx_seq_one_letter_code
_entity_poly.pdbx_strand_id
1 'polypeptide(L)'
;MTDLPLSATHPSRRGFLGRAALVAAAPAAAAILGPTLMPAGAAHADAGPLGDLPSFAPVPPSSFGPALNADGYFVGPIRDNLYWVTDGFYQSMLLATAHGVVVVDATPTIGHNLLRAIKQVTAKTGTPSTVSHLVYSHFHADHIGASSIFGDDVVRVGHVENRRLLREAGDPNRPAPTLTFKERHVLEFGTDRLEVAYHGPNHTPDNIFIYAPRQQTLMVVDVLFPGWVPFKNLAVSQDIPGWVRAHDIILDYRWTTLVGGHVGRLGVRADGDLQRQYIRDLDASVKQTMTSLDPTPFFQKYGPSGNAWAIFKTYLDAAAQQAAAPIVDKYLGKLAGADVFTVDNAFALFQSLRIDAGTLGPFGIRP
;
A
#
# COMPACT_ATOMS: atom_id res chain seq x y z
N MET A 1 9.49 63.26 20.65
CA MET A 1 9.06 62.76 21.96
C MET A 1 8.42 61.44 21.67
N THR A 2 9.08 60.54 21.81
CA THR A 2 9.85 59.48 22.42
C THR A 2 9.39 58.13 21.87
N ASP A 3 10.27 57.60 21.01
CA ASP A 3 10.17 56.24 20.47
C ASP A 3 10.38 55.22 21.60
N LEU A 4 9.60 54.14 21.56
CA LEU A 4 9.92 52.91 22.26
C LEU A 4 9.82 51.74 21.26
N PRO A 5 10.88 50.94 21.09
CA PRO A 5 10.86 49.80 20.19
C PRO A 5 10.30 48.56 20.90
N LEU A 6 9.31 47.93 20.31
CA LEU A 6 8.84 46.59 20.68
C LEU A 6 9.74 45.52 20.03
N SER A 7 10.64 44.97 20.81
CA SER A 7 11.43 43.80 20.50
C SER A 7 10.56 42.55 20.76
N ALA A 8 10.07 41.92 19.70
CA ALA A 8 9.45 40.59 19.74
C ALA A 8 10.52 39.54 19.44
N THR A 9 11.02 38.89 20.48
CA THR A 9 11.87 37.72 20.37
C THR A 9 11.00 36.49 20.07
N HIS A 10 11.11 35.95 18.85
CA HIS A 10 10.57 34.63 18.51
C HIS A 10 11.44 33.54 19.13
N PRO A 11 10.87 32.52 19.82
CA PRO A 11 11.66 31.39 20.26
C PRO A 11 11.97 30.48 19.07
N SER A 12 13.26 30.20 18.89
CA SER A 12 13.80 29.36 17.85
C SER A 12 13.33 27.89 18.04
N ARG A 13 12.77 27.30 16.98
CA ARG A 13 12.44 25.85 16.88
C ARG A 13 13.72 25.01 16.71
N ARG A 14 14.65 25.06 17.66
CA ARG A 14 15.77 24.13 17.72
C ARG A 14 15.81 23.49 19.10
N GLY A 15 15.23 22.28 19.23
CA GLY A 15 15.32 21.56 20.50
C GLY A 15 14.38 20.38 20.65
N PHE A 16 13.96 19.68 19.57
CA PHE A 16 13.18 18.45 19.72
C PHE A 16 13.59 17.35 18.72
N LEU A 17 14.90 17.13 18.59
CA LEU A 17 15.47 15.97 17.92
C LEU A 17 16.57 15.40 18.82
N GLY A 18 16.16 14.59 19.76
CA GLY A 18 17.07 13.87 20.62
C GLY A 18 16.47 12.56 21.11
N ARG A 19 16.95 11.47 20.51
CA ARG A 19 16.80 10.06 20.92
C ARG A 19 15.59 9.30 20.37
N ALA A 20 15.62 9.00 19.07
CA ALA A 20 15.05 7.77 18.56
C ALA A 20 16.13 6.69 18.70
N ALA A 21 15.94 5.76 19.62
CA ALA A 21 16.79 4.58 19.75
C ALA A 21 16.56 3.68 18.51
N LEU A 22 17.64 3.39 17.77
CA LEU A 22 17.66 2.35 16.77
C LEU A 22 17.39 1.00 17.47
N VAL A 23 16.22 0.44 17.27
CA VAL A 23 15.99 -0.98 17.49
C VAL A 23 16.37 -1.69 16.19
N ALA A 24 17.56 -2.24 16.16
CA ALA A 24 17.98 -3.15 15.09
C ALA A 24 17.14 -4.43 15.20
N ALA A 25 16.20 -4.62 14.25
CA ALA A 25 15.51 -5.90 14.10
C ALA A 25 16.47 -6.89 13.45
N ALA A 26 16.92 -7.87 14.22
CA ALA A 26 17.63 -9.04 13.71
C ALA A 26 16.61 -9.93 12.94
N PRO A 27 17.01 -10.56 11.81
CA PRO A 27 16.15 -11.50 11.11
C PRO A 27 15.96 -12.75 11.94
N ALA A 28 14.73 -13.04 12.37
CA ALA A 28 14.39 -14.33 12.97
C ALA A 28 14.33 -15.38 11.86
N ALA A 29 15.31 -16.28 11.85
CA ALA A 29 15.26 -17.49 11.05
C ALA A 29 14.10 -18.37 11.53
N ALA A 30 13.10 -18.60 10.67
CA ALA A 30 12.03 -19.56 10.90
C ALA A 30 12.60 -20.97 10.80
N ALA A 31 12.91 -21.59 11.94
CA ALA A 31 13.19 -23.01 12.02
C ALA A 31 11.85 -23.77 11.99
N ILE A 32 11.68 -24.63 10.99
CA ILE A 32 10.56 -25.58 10.91
C ILE A 32 10.77 -26.63 12.00
N LEU A 33 10.02 -26.54 13.09
CA LEU A 33 9.92 -27.58 14.10
C LEU A 33 8.61 -28.35 13.88
N GLY A 34 8.72 -29.66 13.69
CA GLY A 34 7.62 -30.60 13.61
C GLY A 34 6.83 -30.68 14.92
N PRO A 35 5.67 -31.39 14.96
CA PRO A 35 4.76 -31.37 16.09
C PRO A 35 5.34 -32.10 17.30
N THR A 36 5.85 -31.36 18.27
CA THR A 36 6.14 -31.87 19.61
C THR A 36 4.93 -31.63 20.50
N LEU A 37 4.37 -32.72 21.04
CA LEU A 37 3.36 -32.72 22.08
C LEU A 37 3.84 -31.89 23.29
N MET A 38 3.15 -30.80 23.59
CA MET A 38 3.35 -30.02 24.80
C MET A 38 2.63 -30.68 25.96
N PRO A 39 3.24 -30.81 27.16
CA PRO A 39 2.56 -31.29 28.35
C PRO A 39 1.56 -30.24 28.85
N ALA A 40 0.37 -30.71 29.24
CA ALA A 40 -0.66 -29.88 29.89
C ALA A 40 -0.13 -29.43 31.26
N GLY A 41 0.01 -28.12 31.44
CA GLY A 41 0.37 -27.51 32.73
C GLY A 41 1.27 -26.30 32.59
N ALA A 42 0.86 -25.29 31.82
CA ALA A 42 1.51 -23.97 31.86
C ALA A 42 0.68 -23.04 32.75
N ALA A 43 1.28 -22.61 33.86
CA ALA A 43 0.78 -21.52 34.69
C ALA A 43 0.53 -20.30 33.81
N HIS A 44 -0.57 -19.58 34.05
CA HIS A 44 -0.85 -18.29 33.44
C HIS A 44 0.35 -17.36 33.70
N ALA A 45 1.15 -17.14 32.67
CA ALA A 45 2.06 -16.02 32.64
C ALA A 45 1.21 -14.75 32.63
N ASP A 46 1.46 -13.82 33.56
CA ASP A 46 0.84 -12.49 33.55
C ASP A 46 1.02 -11.91 32.13
N ALA A 47 -0.08 -11.66 31.46
CA ALA A 47 -0.08 -11.00 30.17
C ALA A 47 0.59 -9.64 30.35
N GLY A 48 1.72 -9.43 29.68
CA GLY A 48 2.43 -8.15 29.71
C GLY A 48 1.54 -6.98 29.24
N PRO A 49 2.04 -5.77 29.12
CA PRO A 49 1.25 -4.57 28.84
C PRO A 49 0.41 -4.60 27.56
N LEU A 50 0.58 -5.62 26.70
CA LEU A 50 -0.18 -5.78 25.45
C LEU A 50 -1.43 -6.68 25.59
N GLY A 51 -1.62 -7.36 26.74
CA GLY A 51 -2.68 -8.37 26.89
C GLY A 51 -2.47 -9.59 25.96
N ASP A 52 -3.50 -10.43 25.83
CA ASP A 52 -3.49 -11.54 24.87
C ASP A 52 -3.65 -10.99 23.44
N LEU A 53 -2.73 -11.37 22.56
CA LEU A 53 -2.83 -11.00 21.14
C LEU A 53 -3.99 -11.74 20.48
N PRO A 54 -4.76 -11.08 19.60
CA PRO A 54 -5.87 -11.70 18.89
C PRO A 54 -5.38 -12.83 17.97
N SER A 55 -6.21 -13.86 17.83
CA SER A 55 -5.99 -14.95 16.87
C SER A 55 -6.69 -14.60 15.55
N PHE A 56 -6.01 -14.88 14.44
CA PHE A 56 -6.54 -14.70 13.09
C PHE A 56 -6.51 -16.01 12.30
N ALA A 57 -7.33 -16.11 11.26
CA ALA A 57 -7.36 -17.26 10.39
C ALA A 57 -6.03 -17.44 9.62
N PRO A 58 -5.64 -18.69 9.32
CA PRO A 58 -4.43 -18.94 8.55
C PRO A 58 -4.55 -18.37 7.12
N VAL A 59 -3.42 -17.91 6.59
CA VAL A 59 -3.34 -17.39 5.22
C VAL A 59 -3.63 -18.51 4.21
N PRO A 60 -4.55 -18.32 3.25
CA PRO A 60 -4.78 -19.29 2.19
C PRO A 60 -3.50 -19.58 1.40
N PRO A 61 -3.16 -20.86 1.09
CA PRO A 61 -1.94 -21.18 0.35
C PRO A 61 -1.82 -20.46 -1.01
N SER A 62 -2.95 -20.15 -1.65
CA SER A 62 -3.00 -19.41 -2.92
C SER A 62 -2.58 -17.94 -2.81
N SER A 63 -2.44 -17.41 -1.60
CA SER A 63 -2.01 -16.02 -1.35
C SER A 63 -0.49 -15.87 -1.23
N PHE A 64 0.24 -16.99 -1.08
CA PHE A 64 1.69 -16.97 -0.98
C PHE A 64 2.37 -16.80 -2.34
N GLY A 65 3.54 -16.14 -2.32
CA GLY A 65 4.44 -15.99 -3.46
C GLY A 65 5.46 -17.14 -3.57
N PRO A 66 6.44 -17.00 -4.46
CA PRO A 66 7.51 -17.97 -4.61
C PRO A 66 8.43 -18.00 -3.39
N ALA A 67 9.12 -19.12 -3.21
CA ALA A 67 10.18 -19.23 -2.20
C ALA A 67 11.32 -18.24 -2.50
N LEU A 68 11.80 -17.59 -1.46
CA LEU A 68 12.94 -16.68 -1.55
C LEU A 68 14.26 -17.49 -1.58
N ASN A 69 15.28 -16.91 -2.21
CA ASN A 69 16.64 -17.47 -2.18
C ASN A 69 17.33 -17.22 -0.82
N ALA A 70 18.57 -17.69 -0.67
CA ALA A 70 19.34 -17.53 0.57
C ALA A 70 19.66 -16.06 0.92
N ASP A 71 19.61 -15.14 -0.05
CA ASP A 71 19.80 -13.71 0.15
C ASP A 71 18.47 -12.98 0.50
N GLY A 72 17.37 -13.71 0.67
CA GLY A 72 16.07 -13.18 1.09
C GLY A 72 15.27 -12.50 -0.02
N TYR A 73 15.49 -12.83 -1.29
CA TYR A 73 14.69 -12.31 -2.40
C TYR A 73 14.40 -13.38 -3.44
N PHE A 74 13.41 -13.09 -4.29
CA PHE A 74 13.11 -13.83 -5.51
C PHE A 74 13.23 -12.88 -6.69
N VAL A 75 13.79 -13.36 -7.82
CA VAL A 75 13.69 -12.71 -9.12
C VAL A 75 13.28 -13.72 -10.16
N GLY A 76 12.24 -13.41 -10.93
CA GLY A 76 11.70 -14.31 -11.94
C GLY A 76 11.08 -13.57 -13.13
N PRO A 77 10.92 -14.27 -14.27
CA PRO A 77 10.27 -13.69 -15.44
C PRO A 77 8.77 -13.50 -15.21
N ILE A 78 8.24 -12.41 -15.76
CA ILE A 78 6.81 -12.21 -15.97
C ILE A 78 6.45 -12.71 -17.38
N ARG A 79 7.02 -12.04 -18.38
CA ARG A 79 6.88 -12.41 -19.80
C ARG A 79 8.00 -11.76 -20.61
N ASP A 80 8.55 -12.49 -21.57
CA ASP A 80 9.64 -12.06 -22.44
C ASP A 80 10.83 -11.51 -21.63
N ASN A 81 11.16 -10.24 -21.80
CA ASN A 81 12.23 -9.53 -21.11
C ASN A 81 11.76 -8.71 -19.88
N LEU A 82 10.53 -8.94 -19.41
CA LEU A 82 9.99 -8.33 -18.20
C LEU A 82 10.09 -9.29 -17.02
N TYR A 83 10.64 -8.82 -15.91
CA TYR A 83 10.88 -9.56 -14.69
C TYR A 83 10.30 -8.81 -13.49
N TRP A 84 10.14 -9.50 -12.38
CA TRP A 84 9.81 -8.91 -11.09
C TRP A 84 10.76 -9.42 -10.01
N VAL A 85 10.90 -8.61 -8.97
CA VAL A 85 11.70 -8.92 -7.79
C VAL A 85 10.84 -8.75 -6.56
N THR A 86 10.95 -9.66 -5.60
CA THR A 86 10.22 -9.55 -4.32
C THR A 86 11.06 -10.09 -3.18
N ASP A 87 10.84 -9.54 -1.99
CA ASP A 87 11.29 -10.06 -0.70
C ASP A 87 10.18 -10.78 0.07
N GLY A 88 9.04 -11.03 -0.59
CA GLY A 88 7.84 -11.63 0.00
C GLY A 88 6.84 -10.61 0.54
N PHE A 89 7.23 -9.35 0.71
CA PHE A 89 6.36 -8.26 1.19
C PHE A 89 6.23 -7.13 0.19
N TYR A 90 7.31 -6.80 -0.53
CA TYR A 90 7.34 -5.73 -1.53
C TYR A 90 7.72 -6.26 -2.91
N GLN A 91 7.41 -5.48 -3.94
CA GLN A 91 7.63 -5.88 -5.32
C GLN A 91 8.21 -4.72 -6.14
N SER A 92 9.18 -5.03 -6.99
CA SER A 92 9.71 -4.15 -8.02
C SER A 92 9.66 -4.85 -9.38
N MET A 93 9.60 -4.09 -10.48
CA MET A 93 9.56 -4.64 -11.83
C MET A 93 10.81 -4.23 -12.61
N LEU A 94 11.36 -5.12 -13.43
CA LEU A 94 12.56 -4.92 -14.24
C LEU A 94 12.26 -5.22 -15.70
N LEU A 95 12.45 -4.24 -16.59
CA LEU A 95 12.42 -4.44 -18.05
C LEU A 95 13.86 -4.42 -18.58
N ALA A 96 14.35 -5.57 -19.05
CA ALA A 96 15.69 -5.71 -19.63
C ALA A 96 15.65 -5.36 -21.12
N THR A 97 16.33 -4.27 -21.54
CA THR A 97 16.35 -3.77 -22.91
C THR A 97 17.74 -3.76 -23.50
N ALA A 98 17.86 -3.58 -24.81
CA ALA A 98 19.15 -3.40 -25.47
C ALA A 98 19.93 -2.15 -25.00
N HIS A 99 19.24 -1.19 -24.37
CA HIS A 99 19.80 0.07 -23.89
C HIS A 99 20.02 0.12 -22.36
N GLY A 100 19.88 -1.02 -21.68
CA GLY A 100 19.97 -1.13 -20.23
C GLY A 100 18.66 -1.58 -19.61
N VAL A 101 18.60 -1.50 -18.29
CA VAL A 101 17.44 -1.93 -17.49
C VAL A 101 16.60 -0.73 -17.11
N VAL A 102 15.27 -0.88 -17.26
CA VAL A 102 14.30 0.01 -16.67
C VAL A 102 13.80 -0.64 -15.38
N VAL A 103 13.92 0.06 -14.28
CA VAL A 103 13.45 -0.37 -12.96
C VAL A 103 12.15 0.36 -12.65
N VAL A 104 11.15 -0.34 -12.14
CA VAL A 104 9.94 0.27 -11.58
C VAL A 104 9.92 0.00 -10.09
N ASP A 105 9.97 1.06 -9.32
CA ASP A 105 10.15 1.13 -7.88
C ASP A 105 11.47 0.52 -7.36
N ALA A 106 11.94 1.07 -6.27
CA ALA A 106 13.16 0.68 -5.59
C ALA A 106 12.88 0.56 -4.09
N THR A 107 12.26 -0.55 -3.70
CA THR A 107 11.80 -0.76 -2.34
C THR A 107 12.97 -0.94 -1.37
N PRO A 108 12.99 -0.27 -0.21
CA PRO A 108 14.14 -0.27 0.69
C PRO A 108 14.44 -1.64 1.31
N THR A 109 13.44 -2.49 1.48
CA THR A 109 13.60 -3.83 2.05
C THR A 109 14.28 -4.80 1.08
N ILE A 110 14.02 -4.68 -0.22
CA ILE A 110 14.79 -5.37 -1.27
C ILE A 110 16.19 -4.71 -1.39
N GLY A 111 16.26 -3.38 -1.36
CA GLY A 111 17.49 -2.62 -1.29
C GLY A 111 18.54 -3.04 -2.36
N HIS A 112 19.78 -3.30 -1.90
CA HIS A 112 20.87 -3.71 -2.81
C HIS A 112 20.65 -5.07 -3.50
N ASN A 113 19.66 -5.87 -3.08
CA ASN A 113 19.28 -7.08 -3.81
C ASN A 113 18.69 -6.77 -5.19
N LEU A 114 18.17 -5.54 -5.42
CA LEU A 114 17.80 -5.08 -6.76
C LEU A 114 18.99 -5.10 -7.72
N LEU A 115 20.17 -4.65 -7.27
CA LEU A 115 21.37 -4.68 -8.11
C LEU A 115 21.84 -6.11 -8.41
N ARG A 116 21.67 -7.05 -7.46
CA ARG A 116 21.94 -8.48 -7.68
C ARG A 116 20.95 -9.09 -8.67
N ALA A 117 19.66 -8.80 -8.50
CA ALA A 117 18.61 -9.24 -9.41
C ALA A 117 18.83 -8.71 -10.85
N ILE A 118 19.20 -7.45 -11.00
CA ILE A 118 19.55 -6.86 -12.30
C ILE A 118 20.71 -7.62 -12.95
N LYS A 119 21.79 -7.89 -12.21
CA LYS A 119 22.93 -8.68 -12.74
C LYS A 119 22.51 -10.09 -13.16
N GLN A 120 21.66 -10.77 -12.38
CA GLN A 120 21.14 -12.10 -12.73
C GLN A 120 20.29 -12.07 -14.01
N VAL A 121 19.41 -11.09 -14.14
CA VAL A 121 18.54 -10.94 -15.30
C VAL A 121 19.38 -10.62 -16.54
N THR A 122 20.28 -9.65 -16.45
CA THR A 122 21.09 -9.20 -17.63
C THR A 122 22.11 -10.24 -18.06
N ALA A 123 22.69 -11.01 -17.15
CA ALA A 123 23.55 -12.17 -17.51
C ALA A 123 22.76 -13.24 -18.29
N LYS A 124 21.49 -13.45 -17.95
CA LYS A 124 20.61 -14.42 -18.63
C LYS A 124 20.11 -13.91 -19.97
N THR A 125 19.82 -12.62 -20.10
CA THR A 125 19.29 -12.01 -21.33
C THR A 125 20.34 -11.51 -22.30
N GLY A 126 21.61 -11.40 -21.86
CA GLY A 126 22.70 -10.82 -22.65
C GLY A 126 22.57 -9.30 -22.86
N THR A 127 21.82 -8.61 -22.00
CA THR A 127 21.59 -7.15 -22.08
C THR A 127 22.52 -6.39 -21.14
N PRO A 128 22.75 -5.07 -21.36
CA PRO A 128 23.53 -4.26 -20.44
C PRO A 128 22.91 -4.19 -19.05
N SER A 129 23.73 -4.23 -17.99
CA SER A 129 23.28 -4.13 -16.61
C SER A 129 23.13 -2.69 -16.08
N THR A 130 23.44 -1.70 -16.90
CA THR A 130 23.26 -0.29 -16.54
C THR A 130 21.77 0.02 -16.41
N VAL A 131 21.37 0.65 -15.31
CA VAL A 131 20.01 1.13 -15.13
C VAL A 131 19.88 2.46 -15.87
N SER A 132 19.05 2.49 -16.92
CA SER A 132 18.82 3.68 -17.73
C SER A 132 17.70 4.55 -17.17
N HIS A 133 16.63 3.92 -16.65
CA HIS A 133 15.46 4.61 -16.12
C HIS A 133 15.00 3.97 -14.82
N LEU A 134 14.49 4.80 -13.91
CA LEU A 134 13.80 4.41 -12.69
C LEU A 134 12.43 5.09 -12.66
N VAL A 135 11.37 4.32 -12.77
CA VAL A 135 9.99 4.79 -12.76
C VAL A 135 9.43 4.68 -11.35
N TYR A 136 8.89 5.75 -10.82
CA TYR A 136 8.23 5.80 -9.51
C TYR A 136 6.73 5.57 -9.65
N SER A 137 6.18 4.60 -8.94
CA SER A 137 4.73 4.41 -8.86
C SER A 137 4.07 5.57 -8.13
N HIS A 138 4.62 5.96 -6.98
CA HIS A 138 4.21 7.08 -6.16
C HIS A 138 5.33 7.46 -5.17
N PHE A 139 5.08 8.45 -4.29
CA PHE A 139 6.12 9.07 -3.46
C PHE A 139 6.47 8.32 -2.16
N HIS A 140 5.74 7.28 -1.76
CA HIS A 140 5.96 6.61 -0.49
C HIS A 140 7.34 5.94 -0.38
N ALA A 141 7.90 6.01 0.83
CA ALA A 141 9.27 5.59 1.08
C ALA A 141 9.46 4.07 0.99
N ASP A 142 8.44 3.30 1.32
CA ASP A 142 8.48 1.84 1.25
C ASP A 142 8.52 1.29 -0.18
N HIS A 143 8.15 2.10 -1.18
CA HIS A 143 8.25 1.74 -2.60
C HIS A 143 9.48 2.30 -3.29
N ILE A 144 9.93 3.50 -2.93
CA ILE A 144 11.04 4.14 -3.63
C ILE A 144 12.20 4.55 -2.71
N GLY A 145 12.22 4.08 -1.46
CA GLY A 145 13.22 4.46 -0.45
C GLY A 145 14.64 3.99 -0.70
N ALA A 146 14.88 3.10 -1.68
CA ALA A 146 16.21 2.71 -2.11
C ALA A 146 16.64 3.34 -3.44
N SER A 147 15.95 4.37 -3.94
CA SER A 147 16.20 4.95 -5.27
C SER A 147 17.58 5.54 -5.45
N SER A 148 18.22 6.01 -4.38
CA SER A 148 19.58 6.56 -4.41
C SER A 148 20.67 5.54 -4.76
N ILE A 149 20.41 4.22 -4.61
CA ILE A 149 21.40 3.18 -4.93
C ILE A 149 21.78 3.14 -6.42
N PHE A 150 20.97 3.75 -7.30
CA PHE A 150 21.21 3.80 -8.73
C PHE A 150 22.04 5.02 -9.19
N GLY A 151 22.48 5.87 -8.25
CA GLY A 151 23.27 7.07 -8.57
C GLY A 151 22.47 8.16 -9.27
N ASP A 152 23.15 9.20 -9.73
CA ASP A 152 22.52 10.42 -10.26
C ASP A 152 22.27 10.37 -11.77
N ASP A 153 22.98 9.53 -12.51
CA ASP A 153 22.89 9.43 -13.99
C ASP A 153 21.60 8.75 -14.49
N VAL A 154 20.86 8.08 -13.62
CA VAL A 154 19.60 7.42 -13.98
C VAL A 154 18.48 8.44 -14.22
N VAL A 155 17.74 8.27 -15.33
CA VAL A 155 16.55 9.09 -15.60
C VAL A 155 15.41 8.65 -14.67
N ARG A 156 15.07 9.49 -13.71
CA ARG A 156 13.94 9.23 -12.80
C ARG A 156 12.66 9.79 -13.38
N VAL A 157 11.65 8.92 -13.50
CA VAL A 157 10.36 9.24 -14.13
C VAL A 157 9.27 9.17 -13.08
N GLY A 158 8.41 10.20 -13.01
CA GLY A 158 7.28 10.21 -12.08
C GLY A 158 6.24 11.26 -12.48
N HIS A 159 5.10 11.25 -11.81
CA HIS A 159 4.08 12.28 -11.98
C HIS A 159 4.59 13.65 -11.49
N VAL A 160 4.05 14.75 -11.99
CA VAL A 160 4.43 16.11 -11.55
C VAL A 160 4.24 16.32 -10.04
N GLU A 161 3.18 15.72 -9.45
CA GLU A 161 2.95 15.74 -8.01
C GLU A 161 3.99 14.91 -7.24
N ASN A 162 4.48 13.81 -7.80
CA ASN A 162 5.59 13.03 -7.23
C ASN A 162 6.82 13.91 -7.04
N ARG A 163 7.19 14.68 -8.09
CA ARG A 163 8.32 15.63 -8.00
C ARG A 163 8.10 16.67 -6.91
N ARG A 164 6.89 17.22 -6.81
CA ARG A 164 6.56 18.23 -5.78
C ARG A 164 6.73 17.66 -4.38
N LEU A 165 6.08 16.51 -4.12
CA LEU A 165 6.10 15.84 -2.82
C LEU A 165 7.52 15.43 -2.39
N LEU A 166 8.33 14.88 -3.30
CA LEU A 166 9.70 14.47 -3.00
C LEU A 166 10.64 15.65 -2.76
N ARG A 167 10.44 16.77 -3.46
CA ARG A 167 11.20 18.01 -3.17
C ARG A 167 10.85 18.60 -1.81
N GLU A 168 9.58 18.54 -1.42
CA GLU A 168 9.14 18.97 -0.08
C GLU A 168 9.68 18.05 1.00
N ALA A 169 9.72 16.73 0.76
CA ALA A 169 10.26 15.75 1.69
C ALA A 169 11.77 15.90 1.91
N GLY A 170 12.53 16.30 0.88
CA GLY A 170 13.98 16.50 0.93
C GLY A 170 14.78 15.26 1.34
N ASP A 171 14.24 14.05 1.09
CA ASP A 171 14.85 12.78 1.44
C ASP A 171 15.92 12.39 0.41
N PRO A 172 17.21 12.29 0.79
CA PRO A 172 18.28 11.96 -0.14
C PRO A 172 18.17 10.52 -0.70
N ASN A 173 17.44 9.63 -0.03
CA ASN A 173 17.22 8.27 -0.50
C ASN A 173 16.17 8.18 -1.63
N ARG A 174 15.36 9.23 -1.79
CA ARG A 174 14.30 9.36 -2.79
C ARG A 174 14.48 10.61 -3.64
N PRO A 175 15.51 10.67 -4.49
CA PRO A 175 15.73 11.83 -5.36
C PRO A 175 14.52 12.11 -6.25
N ALA A 176 14.14 13.37 -6.38
CA ALA A 176 12.96 13.76 -7.16
C ALA A 176 13.12 13.39 -8.66
N PRO A 177 12.03 13.07 -9.38
CA PRO A 177 12.08 12.74 -10.80
C PRO A 177 12.73 13.83 -11.65
N THR A 178 13.57 13.44 -12.59
CA THR A 178 14.17 14.33 -13.60
C THR A 178 13.24 14.50 -14.80
N LEU A 179 12.48 13.46 -15.17
CA LEU A 179 11.43 13.49 -16.17
C LEU A 179 10.06 13.39 -15.49
N THR A 180 9.13 14.30 -15.83
CA THR A 180 7.78 14.27 -15.29
C THR A 180 6.72 14.41 -16.35
N PHE A 181 5.53 13.90 -16.06
CA PHE A 181 4.35 14.01 -16.92
C PHE A 181 3.11 14.36 -16.05
N LYS A 182 2.00 14.79 -16.70
CA LYS A 182 0.75 15.14 -16.03
C LYS A 182 -0.33 14.07 -16.18
N GLU A 183 -0.59 13.63 -17.42
CA GLU A 183 -1.68 12.70 -17.70
C GLU A 183 -1.16 11.35 -18.16
N ARG A 184 -0.36 11.34 -19.23
CA ARG A 184 0.21 10.14 -19.85
C ARG A 184 1.59 10.42 -20.40
N HIS A 185 2.42 9.40 -20.41
CA HIS A 185 3.71 9.42 -21.11
C HIS A 185 4.05 8.01 -21.57
N VAL A 186 4.79 7.91 -22.67
CA VAL A 186 5.29 6.65 -23.20
C VAL A 186 6.81 6.68 -23.18
N LEU A 187 7.38 5.70 -22.51
CA LEU A 187 8.82 5.45 -22.52
C LEU A 187 9.10 4.36 -23.54
N GLU A 188 9.86 4.69 -24.58
CA GLU A 188 10.19 3.78 -25.68
C GLU A 188 11.62 3.24 -25.58
N PHE A 189 11.78 1.92 -25.73
CA PHE A 189 13.03 1.20 -25.61
C PHE A 189 13.20 0.20 -26.77
N GLY A 190 13.31 0.71 -27.99
CA GLY A 190 13.31 -0.09 -29.22
C GLY A 190 11.93 -0.69 -29.49
N THR A 191 11.79 -2.01 -29.39
CA THR A 191 10.49 -2.69 -29.58
C THR A 191 9.65 -2.74 -28.30
N ASP A 192 10.23 -2.37 -27.16
CA ASP A 192 9.55 -2.34 -25.87
C ASP A 192 9.12 -0.93 -25.50
N ARG A 193 8.04 -0.84 -24.74
CA ARG A 193 7.59 0.43 -24.18
C ARG A 193 6.90 0.22 -22.83
N LEU A 194 6.97 1.26 -21.99
CA LEU A 194 6.14 1.40 -20.82
C LEU A 194 5.23 2.61 -21.01
N GLU A 195 3.93 2.39 -20.84
CA GLU A 195 2.91 3.42 -20.85
C GLU A 195 2.62 3.79 -19.39
N VAL A 196 2.92 5.01 -19.00
CA VAL A 196 2.62 5.53 -17.67
C VAL A 196 1.43 6.48 -17.73
N ALA A 197 0.45 6.29 -16.87
CA ALA A 197 -0.79 7.06 -16.87
C ALA A 197 -1.22 7.46 -15.46
N TYR A 198 -1.68 8.68 -15.33
CA TYR A 198 -2.30 9.20 -14.13
C TYR A 198 -3.82 9.28 -14.32
N HIS A 199 -4.56 8.67 -13.42
CA HIS A 199 -6.02 8.61 -13.47
C HIS A 199 -6.71 9.39 -12.34
N GLY A 200 -6.03 10.39 -11.82
CA GLY A 200 -6.46 11.18 -10.66
C GLY A 200 -5.95 10.60 -9.35
N PRO A 201 -6.14 11.35 -8.25
CA PRO A 201 -5.78 10.90 -6.91
C PRO A 201 -6.46 9.57 -6.58
N ASN A 202 -5.74 8.71 -5.85
CA ASN A 202 -6.28 7.45 -5.36
C ASN A 202 -5.56 7.07 -4.06
N HIS A 203 -4.68 6.05 -4.01
CA HIS A 203 -3.86 5.75 -2.85
C HIS A 203 -3.08 7.00 -2.38
N THR A 204 -2.42 7.69 -3.31
CA THR A 204 -1.78 9.00 -3.09
C THR A 204 -2.15 9.99 -4.21
N PRO A 205 -1.85 11.30 -4.04
CA PRO A 205 -2.11 12.31 -5.06
C PRO A 205 -1.32 12.11 -6.37
N ASP A 206 -0.28 11.28 -6.35
CA ASP A 206 0.67 11.08 -7.44
C ASP A 206 0.74 9.64 -7.95
N ASN A 207 -0.06 8.71 -7.41
CA ASN A 207 0.00 7.29 -7.77
C ASN A 207 -0.40 7.08 -9.24
N ILE A 208 0.45 6.38 -10.00
CA ILE A 208 0.29 6.15 -11.43
C ILE A 208 0.10 4.68 -11.76
N PHE A 209 -0.41 4.43 -12.96
CA PHE A 209 -0.54 3.12 -13.57
C PHE A 209 0.60 2.94 -14.57
N ILE A 210 1.29 1.81 -14.53
CA ILE A 210 2.46 1.52 -15.36
C ILE A 210 2.16 0.25 -16.15
N TYR A 211 1.98 0.39 -17.46
CA TYR A 211 1.56 -0.70 -18.33
C TYR A 211 2.64 -1.05 -19.35
N ALA A 212 3.00 -2.33 -19.40
CA ALA A 212 3.87 -2.92 -20.43
C ALA A 212 2.99 -3.69 -21.43
N PRO A 213 2.58 -3.07 -22.55
CA PRO A 213 1.55 -3.62 -23.44
C PRO A 213 2.00 -4.89 -24.16
N ARG A 214 3.26 -4.98 -24.58
CA ARG A 214 3.82 -6.19 -25.21
C ARG A 214 3.79 -7.37 -24.25
N GLN A 215 4.15 -7.15 -23.01
CA GLN A 215 4.17 -8.16 -21.96
C GLN A 215 2.79 -8.35 -21.28
N GLN A 216 1.78 -7.56 -21.67
CA GLN A 216 0.44 -7.57 -21.08
C GLN A 216 0.49 -7.51 -19.55
N THR A 217 1.36 -6.68 -19.01
CA THR A 217 1.58 -6.55 -17.57
C THR A 217 1.25 -5.15 -17.11
N LEU A 218 0.44 -5.05 -16.07
CA LEU A 218 0.08 -3.80 -15.40
C LEU A 218 0.69 -3.78 -14.01
N MET A 219 1.36 -2.69 -13.64
CA MET A 219 1.76 -2.43 -12.26
C MET A 219 0.96 -1.24 -11.75
N VAL A 220 0.19 -1.48 -10.68
CA VAL A 220 -0.54 -0.46 -9.93
C VAL A 220 -0.35 -0.78 -8.46
N VAL A 221 0.40 0.09 -7.80
CA VAL A 221 0.86 -0.12 -6.42
C VAL A 221 -0.19 0.38 -5.43
N ASP A 222 -0.42 -0.35 -4.35
CA ASP A 222 -1.29 -0.03 -3.23
C ASP A 222 -2.78 0.14 -3.56
N VAL A 223 -3.21 -0.46 -4.65
CA VAL A 223 -4.62 -0.50 -5.03
C VAL A 223 -5.16 -1.92 -5.05
N LEU A 224 -4.44 -2.85 -5.67
CA LEU A 224 -4.87 -4.24 -5.78
C LEU A 224 -3.83 -5.17 -5.14
N PHE A 225 -4.30 -6.01 -4.21
CA PHE A 225 -3.49 -6.92 -3.38
C PHE A 225 -3.84 -8.38 -3.72
N PRO A 226 -3.14 -9.04 -4.67
CA PRO A 226 -3.50 -10.37 -5.15
C PRO A 226 -3.59 -11.41 -4.04
N GLY A 227 -4.81 -11.93 -3.80
CA GLY A 227 -5.09 -12.94 -2.78
C GLY A 227 -5.26 -12.40 -1.36
N TRP A 228 -5.22 -11.09 -1.16
CA TRP A 228 -5.37 -10.43 0.14
C TRP A 228 -6.47 -9.36 0.11
N VAL A 229 -7.07 -9.07 1.27
CA VAL A 229 -7.81 -7.83 1.42
C VAL A 229 -6.84 -6.64 1.42
N PRO A 230 -7.29 -5.43 1.06
CA PRO A 230 -6.46 -4.23 1.20
C PRO A 230 -5.94 -4.07 2.63
N PHE A 231 -4.72 -3.61 2.76
CA PHE A 231 -4.15 -3.18 4.02
C PHE A 231 -5.09 -2.18 4.73
N LYS A 232 -4.89 -1.96 5.99
CA LYS A 232 -5.65 -1.08 6.89
C LYS A 232 -6.14 0.21 6.21
N ASN A 233 -7.40 0.59 6.45
CA ASN A 233 -8.02 1.80 5.93
C ASN A 233 -7.92 1.93 4.39
N LEU A 234 -8.23 0.84 3.67
CA LEU A 234 -8.14 0.76 2.21
C LEU A 234 -6.74 1.17 1.71
N ALA A 235 -5.73 0.49 2.27
CA ALA A 235 -4.31 0.77 2.01
C ALA A 235 -3.87 2.18 2.44
N VAL A 236 -4.41 2.71 3.55
CA VAL A 236 -4.14 4.10 4.01
C VAL A 236 -4.34 5.15 2.92
N SER A 237 -5.30 4.93 2.03
CA SER A 237 -5.51 5.77 0.85
C SER A 237 -5.94 7.18 1.23
N GLN A 238 -5.40 8.17 0.50
CA GLN A 238 -5.65 9.58 0.72
C GLN A 238 -6.90 10.09 -0.02
N ASP A 239 -7.31 9.40 -1.10
CA ASP A 239 -8.55 9.66 -1.84
C ASP A 239 -9.32 8.35 -1.99
N ILE A 240 -10.24 8.08 -1.08
CA ILE A 240 -11.02 6.84 -1.05
C ILE A 240 -11.92 6.70 -2.30
N PRO A 241 -12.68 7.74 -2.73
CA PRO A 241 -13.47 7.65 -3.96
C PRO A 241 -12.63 7.33 -5.20
N GLY A 242 -11.45 7.95 -5.33
CA GLY A 242 -10.51 7.68 -6.42
C GLY A 242 -9.92 6.27 -6.34
N TRP A 243 -9.58 5.82 -5.15
CA TRP A 243 -9.06 4.47 -4.92
C TRP A 243 -10.11 3.39 -5.27
N VAL A 244 -11.37 3.59 -4.91
CA VAL A 244 -12.47 2.68 -5.29
C VAL A 244 -12.63 2.65 -6.81
N ARG A 245 -12.66 3.81 -7.48
CA ARG A 245 -12.74 3.89 -8.96
C ARG A 245 -11.55 3.25 -9.66
N ALA A 246 -10.37 3.28 -9.06
CA ALA A 246 -9.16 2.70 -9.63
C ALA A 246 -9.32 1.20 -9.95
N HIS A 247 -10.14 0.44 -9.21
CA HIS A 247 -10.41 -0.98 -9.48
C HIS A 247 -11.12 -1.20 -10.83
N ASP A 248 -12.07 -0.36 -11.19
CA ASP A 248 -12.74 -0.45 -12.50
C ASP A 248 -11.74 -0.06 -13.61
N ILE A 249 -10.94 1.00 -13.42
CA ILE A 249 -9.92 1.44 -14.38
C ILE A 249 -8.85 0.34 -14.59
N ILE A 250 -8.38 -0.32 -13.53
CA ILE A 250 -7.45 -1.45 -13.63
C ILE A 250 -8.02 -2.54 -14.55
N LEU A 251 -9.31 -2.84 -14.41
CA LEU A 251 -9.96 -3.89 -15.19
C LEU A 251 -10.28 -3.48 -16.64
N ASP A 252 -10.20 -2.21 -16.99
CA ASP A 252 -10.31 -1.73 -18.39
C ASP A 252 -9.02 -1.93 -19.19
N TYR A 253 -7.86 -2.05 -18.52
CA TYR A 253 -6.60 -2.37 -19.18
C TYR A 253 -6.55 -3.82 -19.66
N ARG A 254 -5.87 -4.07 -20.79
CA ARG A 254 -5.69 -5.42 -21.37
C ARG A 254 -4.46 -6.12 -20.79
N TRP A 255 -4.49 -6.46 -19.54
CA TRP A 255 -3.40 -7.17 -18.87
C TRP A 255 -3.78 -8.64 -18.56
N THR A 256 -2.75 -9.48 -18.46
CA THR A 256 -2.85 -10.88 -17.98
C THR A 256 -2.14 -11.06 -16.65
N THR A 257 -1.16 -10.20 -16.36
CA THR A 257 -0.38 -10.20 -15.12
C THR A 257 -0.42 -8.82 -14.47
N LEU A 258 -0.57 -8.80 -13.15
CA LEU A 258 -0.54 -7.58 -12.35
C LEU A 258 0.56 -7.66 -11.29
N VAL A 259 1.29 -6.54 -11.13
CA VAL A 259 2.23 -6.32 -10.04
C VAL A 259 1.58 -5.33 -9.07
N GLY A 260 1.26 -5.79 -7.86
CA GLY A 260 0.49 -5.00 -6.88
C GLY A 260 1.34 -4.13 -5.94
N GLY A 261 2.66 -4.33 -5.97
CA GLY A 261 3.59 -3.61 -5.09
C GLY A 261 3.79 -4.26 -3.73
N HIS A 262 2.76 -4.89 -3.19
CA HIS A 262 2.78 -5.58 -1.89
C HIS A 262 2.40 -7.04 -1.98
N VAL A 263 2.74 -7.76 -0.91
CA VAL A 263 2.51 -9.18 -0.65
C VAL A 263 2.98 -10.14 -1.75
N GLY A 264 3.06 -11.42 -1.42
CA GLY A 264 4.00 -12.35 -1.99
C GLY A 264 3.91 -12.72 -3.46
N ARG A 265 2.85 -12.45 -4.22
CA ARG A 265 2.70 -12.98 -5.58
C ARG A 265 2.18 -11.98 -6.62
N LEU A 266 2.39 -12.33 -7.87
CA LEU A 266 1.76 -11.64 -8.99
C LEU A 266 0.24 -11.92 -9.04
N GLY A 267 -0.50 -10.96 -9.55
CA GLY A 267 -1.95 -11.06 -9.75
C GLY A 267 -2.34 -11.55 -11.14
N VAL A 268 -3.53 -12.14 -11.22
CA VAL A 268 -4.24 -12.49 -12.44
C VAL A 268 -5.60 -11.78 -12.48
N ARG A 269 -6.29 -11.80 -13.63
CA ARG A 269 -7.60 -11.10 -13.79
C ARG A 269 -8.59 -11.45 -12.70
N ALA A 270 -8.66 -12.72 -12.30
CA ALA A 270 -9.56 -13.17 -11.24
C ALA A 270 -9.29 -12.49 -9.88
N ASP A 271 -8.06 -12.11 -9.57
CA ASP A 271 -7.75 -11.35 -8.35
C ASP A 271 -8.35 -9.95 -8.41
N GLY A 272 -8.25 -9.29 -9.57
CA GLY A 272 -8.87 -7.98 -9.79
C GLY A 272 -10.39 -8.03 -9.65
N ASP A 273 -11.04 -9.02 -10.26
CA ASP A 273 -12.48 -9.22 -10.15
C ASP A 273 -12.90 -9.52 -8.70
N LEU A 274 -12.13 -10.37 -8.00
CA LEU A 274 -12.42 -10.74 -6.60
C LEU A 274 -12.29 -9.56 -5.66
N GLN A 275 -11.21 -8.76 -5.75
CA GLN A 275 -11.04 -7.61 -4.88
C GLN A 275 -12.06 -6.50 -5.20
N ARG A 276 -12.35 -6.26 -6.48
CA ARG A 276 -13.44 -5.33 -6.86
C ARG A 276 -14.78 -5.77 -6.27
N GLN A 277 -15.08 -7.07 -6.29
CA GLN A 277 -16.30 -7.60 -5.68
C GLN A 277 -16.30 -7.43 -4.16
N TYR A 278 -15.16 -7.69 -3.49
CA TYR A 278 -15.00 -7.42 -2.06
C TYR A 278 -15.30 -5.95 -1.71
N ILE A 279 -14.78 -5.00 -2.49
CA ILE A 279 -15.03 -3.57 -2.27
C ILE A 279 -16.50 -3.22 -2.48
N ARG A 280 -17.15 -3.75 -3.52
CA ARG A 280 -18.59 -3.52 -3.78
C ARG A 280 -19.48 -4.09 -2.68
N ASP A 281 -19.16 -5.28 -2.21
CA ASP A 281 -19.91 -5.89 -1.10
C ASP A 281 -19.75 -5.09 0.20
N LEU A 282 -18.52 -4.65 0.48
CA LEU A 282 -18.23 -3.82 1.65
C LEU A 282 -18.96 -2.47 1.57
N ASP A 283 -18.95 -1.81 0.40
CA ASP A 283 -19.69 -0.56 0.17
C ASP A 283 -21.20 -0.73 0.40
N ALA A 284 -21.77 -1.82 -0.14
CA ALA A 284 -23.19 -2.13 0.07
C ALA A 284 -23.52 -2.36 1.55
N SER A 285 -22.67 -3.12 2.26
CA SER A 285 -22.84 -3.40 3.69
C SER A 285 -22.70 -2.15 4.54
N VAL A 286 -21.73 -1.28 4.22
CA VAL A 286 -21.58 0.02 4.90
C VAL A 286 -22.82 0.90 4.67
N LYS A 287 -23.32 1.04 3.44
CA LYS A 287 -24.54 1.81 3.13
C LYS A 287 -25.76 1.28 3.89
N GLN A 288 -25.91 -0.04 3.94
CA GLN A 288 -26.98 -0.67 4.72
C GLN A 288 -26.85 -0.33 6.21
N THR A 289 -25.65 -0.44 6.78
CA THR A 289 -25.40 -0.13 8.20
C THR A 289 -25.68 1.33 8.51
N MET A 290 -25.34 2.27 7.62
CA MET A 290 -25.62 3.69 7.79
C MET A 290 -27.12 4.00 7.95
N THR A 291 -28.00 3.16 7.42
CA THR A 291 -29.45 3.33 7.49
C THR A 291 -30.12 2.51 8.59
N SER A 292 -29.47 1.44 9.05
CA SER A 292 -30.06 0.47 9.98
C SER A 292 -29.55 0.54 11.42
N LEU A 293 -28.34 1.08 11.64
CA LEU A 293 -27.77 1.16 12.98
C LEU A 293 -28.44 2.27 13.80
N ASP A 294 -29.16 1.89 14.86
CA ASP A 294 -29.80 2.83 15.78
C ASP A 294 -28.74 3.57 16.63
N PRO A 295 -28.67 4.91 16.55
CA PRO A 295 -27.73 5.69 17.36
C PRO A 295 -28.20 5.88 18.82
N THR A 296 -29.46 5.60 19.14
CA THR A 296 -30.08 5.89 20.45
C THR A 296 -29.30 5.34 21.63
N PRO A 297 -28.83 4.07 21.64
CA PRO A 297 -28.09 3.52 22.80
C PRO A 297 -26.82 4.30 23.13
N PHE A 298 -26.13 4.84 22.11
CA PHE A 298 -24.91 5.61 22.30
C PHE A 298 -25.20 6.98 22.92
N PHE A 299 -26.27 7.65 22.49
CA PHE A 299 -26.73 8.89 23.10
C PHE A 299 -27.22 8.68 24.55
N GLN A 300 -27.98 7.63 24.82
CA GLN A 300 -28.43 7.31 26.17
C GLN A 300 -27.26 7.08 27.14
N LYS A 301 -26.22 6.37 26.68
CA LYS A 301 -25.07 6.04 27.53
C LYS A 301 -24.14 7.21 27.80
N TYR A 302 -23.80 7.99 26.75
CA TYR A 302 -22.77 9.02 26.84
C TYR A 302 -23.31 10.45 26.86
N GLY A 303 -24.56 10.67 26.43
CA GLY A 303 -25.20 11.99 26.41
C GLY A 303 -25.24 12.69 27.77
N PRO A 304 -25.60 12.01 28.87
CA PRO A 304 -25.65 12.63 30.21
C PRO A 304 -24.32 13.20 30.70
N SER A 305 -23.18 12.68 30.20
CA SER A 305 -21.84 13.19 30.54
C SER A 305 -21.40 14.36 29.60
N GLY A 306 -22.18 14.67 28.56
CA GLY A 306 -21.79 15.64 27.55
C GLY A 306 -20.63 15.21 26.67
N ASN A 307 -20.17 13.95 26.75
CA ASN A 307 -19.01 13.45 26.01
C ASN A 307 -19.40 13.08 24.56
N ALA A 308 -19.48 14.08 23.69
CA ALA A 308 -19.80 13.89 22.27
C ALA A 308 -18.82 12.96 21.54
N TRP A 309 -17.52 13.00 21.90
CA TRP A 309 -16.51 12.11 21.29
C TRP A 309 -16.75 10.64 21.64
N ALA A 310 -17.20 10.34 22.85
CA ALA A 310 -17.55 8.97 23.23
C ALA A 310 -18.75 8.45 22.40
N ILE A 311 -19.76 9.29 22.15
CA ILE A 311 -20.88 8.96 21.26
C ILE A 311 -20.38 8.63 19.86
N PHE A 312 -19.63 9.53 19.24
CA PHE A 312 -19.12 9.35 17.89
C PHE A 312 -18.21 8.13 17.76
N LYS A 313 -17.22 8.02 18.66
CA LYS A 313 -16.28 6.89 18.62
C LYS A 313 -17.00 5.56 18.67
N THR A 314 -17.83 5.36 19.67
CA THR A 314 -18.48 4.06 19.90
C THR A 314 -19.53 3.73 18.84
N TYR A 315 -20.24 4.72 18.31
CA TYR A 315 -21.13 4.55 17.16
C TYR A 315 -20.37 4.16 15.90
N LEU A 316 -19.28 4.84 15.59
CA LEU A 316 -18.49 4.57 14.39
C LEU A 316 -17.78 3.21 14.45
N ASP A 317 -17.28 2.81 15.63
CA ASP A 317 -16.70 1.49 15.85
C ASP A 317 -17.77 0.40 15.64
N ALA A 318 -18.95 0.57 16.23
CA ALA A 318 -20.06 -0.37 16.06
C ALA A 318 -20.53 -0.46 14.59
N ALA A 319 -20.59 0.67 13.90
CA ALA A 319 -20.95 0.71 12.49
C ALA A 319 -19.92 -0.05 11.63
N ALA A 320 -18.64 0.17 11.87
CA ALA A 320 -17.57 -0.54 11.16
C ALA A 320 -17.63 -2.06 11.41
N GLN A 321 -17.83 -2.47 12.65
CA GLN A 321 -17.98 -3.88 13.01
C GLN A 321 -19.21 -4.52 12.38
N GLN A 322 -20.38 -3.86 12.45
CA GLN A 322 -21.62 -4.37 11.85
C GLN A 322 -21.49 -4.51 10.34
N ALA A 323 -20.90 -3.53 9.67
CA ALA A 323 -20.70 -3.56 8.21
C ALA A 323 -19.68 -4.63 7.81
N ALA A 324 -18.64 -4.85 8.61
CA ALA A 324 -17.57 -5.80 8.29
C ALA A 324 -18.00 -7.27 8.49
N ALA A 325 -18.85 -7.58 9.48
CA ALA A 325 -19.16 -8.96 9.86
C ALA A 325 -19.59 -9.86 8.67
N PRO A 326 -20.60 -9.53 7.86
CA PRO A 326 -21.01 -10.37 6.74
C PRO A 326 -19.94 -10.46 5.65
N ILE A 327 -19.05 -9.49 5.55
CA ILE A 327 -17.96 -9.46 4.59
C ILE A 327 -16.83 -10.37 5.03
N VAL A 328 -16.47 -10.36 6.33
CA VAL A 328 -15.53 -11.32 6.90
C VAL A 328 -16.02 -12.74 6.64
N ASP A 329 -17.27 -13.06 6.98
CA ASP A 329 -17.85 -14.39 6.77
C ASP A 329 -17.78 -14.84 5.30
N LYS A 330 -18.03 -13.90 4.36
CA LYS A 330 -18.01 -14.20 2.92
C LYS A 330 -16.62 -14.45 2.36
N TYR A 331 -15.62 -13.72 2.85
CA TYR A 331 -14.26 -13.67 2.27
C TYR A 331 -13.22 -14.42 3.08
N LEU A 332 -13.51 -14.85 4.31
CA LEU A 332 -12.62 -15.69 5.10
C LEU A 332 -12.24 -16.97 4.33
N GLY A 333 -10.95 -17.27 4.26
CA GLY A 333 -10.40 -18.38 3.48
C GLY A 333 -10.32 -18.16 1.95
N LYS A 334 -10.86 -17.05 1.42
CA LYS A 334 -10.73 -16.64 0.00
C LYS A 334 -9.71 -15.54 -0.19
N LEU A 335 -9.72 -14.54 0.72
CA LEU A 335 -8.76 -13.46 0.79
C LEU A 335 -8.07 -13.51 2.15
N ALA A 336 -6.76 -13.51 2.15
CA ALA A 336 -5.97 -13.44 3.37
C ALA A 336 -6.24 -12.12 4.10
N GLY A 337 -6.23 -12.14 5.43
CA GLY A 337 -6.44 -10.97 6.27
C GLY A 337 -7.87 -10.43 6.27
N ALA A 338 -8.87 -11.21 5.80
CA ALA A 338 -10.28 -10.80 5.83
C ALA A 338 -10.76 -10.50 7.26
N ASP A 339 -10.32 -11.27 8.24
CA ASP A 339 -10.58 -11.07 9.67
C ASP A 339 -9.62 -10.06 10.32
N VAL A 340 -8.61 -9.59 9.61
CA VAL A 340 -7.61 -8.63 10.12
C VAL A 340 -8.03 -7.19 9.84
N PHE A 341 -8.29 -6.86 8.56
CA PHE A 341 -8.44 -5.46 8.13
C PHE A 341 -9.83 -5.08 7.62
N THR A 342 -10.79 -6.01 7.51
CA THR A 342 -12.12 -5.64 6.97
C THR A 342 -12.84 -4.61 7.83
N VAL A 343 -12.68 -4.64 9.16
CA VAL A 343 -13.27 -3.63 10.06
C VAL A 343 -12.66 -2.24 9.80
N ASP A 344 -11.34 -2.16 9.67
CA ASP A 344 -10.66 -0.89 9.37
C ASP A 344 -11.05 -0.37 7.97
N ASN A 345 -11.19 -1.27 6.99
CA ASN A 345 -11.60 -0.93 5.64
C ASN A 345 -13.07 -0.46 5.59
N ALA A 346 -13.95 -1.09 6.38
CA ALA A 346 -15.33 -0.64 6.57
C ALA A 346 -15.38 0.76 7.20
N PHE A 347 -14.56 1.01 8.22
CA PHE A 347 -14.47 2.32 8.86
C PHE A 347 -14.04 3.41 7.86
N ALA A 348 -12.99 3.17 7.08
CA ALA A 348 -12.51 4.13 6.07
C ALA A 348 -13.59 4.45 5.03
N LEU A 349 -14.25 3.42 4.50
CA LEU A 349 -15.31 3.59 3.52
C LEU A 349 -16.53 4.31 4.12
N PHE A 350 -16.91 3.98 5.37
CA PHE A 350 -17.97 4.66 6.09
C PHE A 350 -17.68 6.16 6.24
N GLN A 351 -16.44 6.52 6.61
CA GLN A 351 -16.04 7.92 6.75
C GLN A 351 -16.04 8.65 5.40
N SER A 352 -15.55 8.03 4.34
CA SER A 352 -15.58 8.61 3.00
C SER A 352 -17.02 8.85 2.51
N LEU A 353 -17.92 7.88 2.67
CA LEU A 353 -19.34 8.06 2.32
C LEU A 353 -20.00 9.20 3.09
N ARG A 354 -19.66 9.39 4.36
CA ARG A 354 -20.20 10.47 5.17
C ARG A 354 -19.64 11.82 4.78
N ILE A 355 -18.34 11.93 4.60
CA ILE A 355 -17.64 13.21 4.48
C ILE A 355 -17.49 13.60 3.01
N ASP A 356 -17.00 12.73 2.15
CA ASP A 356 -16.72 13.03 0.75
C ASP A 356 -17.99 12.98 -0.11
N ALA A 357 -18.87 11.99 0.13
CA ALA A 357 -20.11 11.82 -0.63
C ALA A 357 -21.35 12.46 0.01
N GLY A 358 -21.23 13.06 1.20
CA GLY A 358 -22.30 13.77 1.88
C GLY A 358 -23.44 12.89 2.43
N THR A 359 -23.24 11.58 2.55
CA THR A 359 -24.22 10.64 3.13
C THR A 359 -24.09 10.65 4.64
N LEU A 360 -24.54 11.68 5.32
CA LEU A 360 -24.21 11.98 6.71
C LEU A 360 -24.83 11.06 7.76
N GLY A 361 -25.74 10.16 7.36
CA GLY A 361 -26.42 9.25 8.29
C GLY A 361 -27.23 9.97 9.37
N PRO A 362 -27.33 9.41 10.61
CA PRO A 362 -28.15 10.01 11.66
C PRO A 362 -27.60 11.34 12.21
N PHE A 363 -26.39 11.71 11.87
CA PHE A 363 -25.74 12.98 12.23
C PHE A 363 -25.76 14.00 11.07
N GLY A 364 -26.71 13.86 10.15
CA GLY A 364 -26.84 14.71 8.96
C GLY A 364 -26.99 16.19 9.28
N ILE A 365 -26.59 17.04 8.36
CA ILE A 365 -26.83 18.49 8.42
C ILE A 365 -28.34 18.71 8.33
N ARG A 366 -28.86 19.48 9.25
CA ARG A 366 -30.22 20.01 9.17
C ARG A 366 -30.11 21.43 8.62
N PRO A 367 -30.68 21.73 7.45
CA PRO A 367 -30.70 23.08 6.92
C PRO A 367 -31.50 24.03 7.82
#